data_ceca5aa4798379d24d4d70e298f27fa5
#
_entry.id   ceca5aa4798379d24d4d70e298f27fa5
#
_cell.length_a   1.000
_cell.length_b   1.000
_cell.length_c   1.000
_cell.angle_alpha   90.00
_cell.angle_beta   90.00
_cell.angle_gamma   90.00
#
_symmetry.space_group_name_H-M   'P 1'
#
loop_
_entity.id
_entity.type
_entity.pdbx_description
1 polymer ?
#
loop_
_entity_poly.entity_id
_entity_poly.type
_entity_poly.pdbx_seq_one_letter_code
_entity_poly.pdbx_strand_id
1 'polypeptide(L)' 'MLTLQIPTISCGHCARAITEAVQELDPAARVDVDIARKQATIETSAATAVVLARLDEEGFAATAA' A
#
# COMPACT_ATOMS: atom_id res chain seq x y z
N MET A 1 -1.88 -11.70 4.89
CA MET A 1 -1.33 -11.06 3.69
C MET A 1 -2.45 -10.35 2.95
N LEU A 2 -2.21 -9.13 2.53
CA LEU A 2 -3.22 -8.25 1.96
C LEU A 2 -2.76 -7.79 0.59
N THR A 3 -3.54 -8.03 -0.45
CA THR A 3 -3.23 -7.56 -1.81
C THR A 3 -4.20 -6.44 -2.18
N LEU A 4 -3.64 -5.30 -2.56
CA LEU A 4 -4.42 -4.12 -2.92
C LEU A 4 -4.17 -3.73 -4.37
N GLN A 5 -5.22 -3.29 -5.04
CA GLN A 5 -5.14 -2.71 -6.37
C GLN A 5 -5.01 -1.20 -6.23
N ILE A 6 -3.93 -0.64 -6.77
CA ILE A 6 -3.67 0.80 -6.70
C ILE A 6 -3.40 1.35 -8.10
N PRO A 7 -4.46 1.74 -8.83
CA PRO A 7 -4.32 2.12 -10.25
C PRO A 7 -3.41 3.31 -10.51
N THR A 8 -3.17 4.15 -9.50
CA THR A 8 -2.34 5.35 -9.62
C THR A 8 -0.84 5.09 -9.49
N ILE A 9 -0.43 3.87 -9.18
CA ILE A 9 0.99 3.53 -9.14
C ILE A 9 1.57 3.64 -10.55
N SER A 10 2.61 4.45 -10.71
CA SER A 10 3.22 4.64 -12.02
C SER A 10 4.75 4.58 -11.99
N CYS A 11 5.38 4.61 -10.82
CA CYS A 11 6.84 4.61 -10.72
C CYS A 11 7.31 4.15 -9.33
N GLY A 12 8.63 3.96 -9.20
CA GLY A 12 9.24 3.53 -7.94
C GLY A 12 9.04 4.53 -6.79
N HIS A 13 8.84 5.79 -7.10
CA HIS A 13 8.55 6.83 -6.12
C HIS A 13 7.23 6.55 -5.39
N CYS A 14 6.22 6.14 -6.13
CA CYS A 14 4.93 5.75 -5.57
C CYS A 14 5.06 4.52 -4.68
N ALA A 15 5.83 3.52 -5.11
CA ALA A 15 6.08 2.32 -4.33
C ALA A 15 6.70 2.66 -2.98
N ARG A 16 7.66 3.57 -2.97
CA ARG A 16 8.33 4.01 -1.75
C ARG A 16 7.37 4.74 -0.81
N ALA A 17 6.55 5.63 -1.36
CA ALA A 17 5.57 6.37 -0.57
C ALA A 17 4.56 5.44 0.09
N ILE A 18 4.09 4.42 -0.64
CA ILE A 18 3.18 3.42 -0.11
C ILE A 18 3.84 2.62 1.01
N THR A 19 5.08 2.19 0.81
CA THR A 19 5.84 1.45 1.82
C THR A 19 5.99 2.27 3.09
N GLU A 20 6.38 3.53 2.97
CA GLU A 20 6.54 4.42 4.12
C GLU A 20 5.22 4.65 4.86
N ALA A 21 4.14 4.86 4.13
CA ALA A 21 2.83 5.07 4.74
C ALA A 21 2.39 3.86 5.57
N VAL A 22 2.58 2.66 5.04
CA VAL A 22 2.22 1.43 5.77
C VAL A 22 3.13 1.22 6.96
N GLN A 23 4.41 1.48 6.84
CA GLN A 23 5.36 1.31 7.93
C GLN A 23 5.16 2.33 9.06
N GLU A 24 4.58 3.46 8.78
CA GLU A 24 4.16 4.40 9.83
C GLU A 24 3.03 3.83 10.69
N LEU A 25 2.15 3.04 10.10
CA LEU A 25 1.07 2.37 10.82
C LEU A 25 1.59 1.15 11.58
N ASP A 26 2.49 0.41 10.97
CA ASP A 26 3.06 -0.82 11.54
C ASP A 26 4.52 -0.94 11.09
N PRO A 27 5.48 -0.58 11.95
CA PRO A 27 6.91 -0.64 11.59
C PRO A 27 7.41 -2.04 11.20
N ALA A 28 6.72 -3.08 11.62
CA ALA A 28 7.07 -4.45 11.27
C ALA A 28 6.43 -4.92 9.97
N ALA A 29 5.61 -4.08 9.34
CA ALA A 29 4.92 -4.44 8.10
C ALA A 29 5.90 -4.63 6.95
N ARG A 30 5.56 -5.58 6.08
CA ARG A 30 6.28 -5.80 4.83
C ARG A 30 5.39 -5.38 3.66
N VAL A 31 5.98 -4.66 2.73
CA VAL A 31 5.27 -4.16 1.56
C VAL A 31 6.03 -4.57 0.32
N ASP A 32 5.33 -5.23 -0.60
CA ASP A 32 5.87 -5.59 -1.91
C ASP A 32 4.97 -4.95 -2.96
N VAL A 33 5.53 -4.03 -3.75
CA VAL A 33 4.77 -3.28 -4.74
C VAL A 33 5.13 -3.78 -6.14
N ASP A 34 4.12 -4.17 -6.90
CA ASP A 34 4.26 -4.58 -8.29
C ASP A 34 3.72 -3.46 -9.18
N ILE A 35 4.62 -2.66 -9.71
CA ILE A 35 4.27 -1.51 -10.55
C ILE A 35 3.62 -1.95 -11.86
N ALA A 36 4.08 -3.04 -12.43
CA ALA A 36 3.54 -3.55 -13.69
C ALA A 36 2.07 -3.94 -13.57
N ARG A 37 1.69 -4.51 -12.43
CA ARG A 37 0.31 -4.92 -12.15
C ARG A 37 -0.47 -3.88 -11.39
N LYS A 38 0.19 -2.83 -10.93
CA LYS A 38 -0.39 -1.78 -10.11
C LYS A 38 -1.02 -2.32 -8.83
N GLN A 39 -0.31 -3.26 -8.21
CA GLN A 39 -0.74 -3.93 -7.00
C GLN A 39 0.30 -3.78 -5.89
N ALA A 40 -0.15 -3.83 -4.66
CA ALA A 40 0.72 -3.89 -3.50
C ALA A 40 0.30 -5.05 -2.61
N THR A 41 1.26 -5.88 -2.24
CA THR A 41 1.05 -6.96 -1.28
C THR A 41 1.63 -6.53 0.06
N ILE A 42 0.80 -6.54 1.09
CA ILE A 42 1.16 -6.00 2.40
C ILE A 42 0.96 -7.07 3.46
N GLU A 43 2.03 -7.33 4.24
CA GLU A 43 1.96 -8.16 5.43
C GLU A 43 1.96 -7.22 6.64
N THR A 44 0.83 -7.12 7.32
CA THR A 44 0.69 -6.24 8.47
C THR A 44 -0.39 -6.76 9.42
N SER A 45 -0.24 -6.42 10.69
CA SER A 45 -1.27 -6.68 11.70
C SER A 45 -2.31 -5.56 11.76
N ALA A 46 -2.09 -4.44 11.07
CA ALA A 46 -3.05 -3.35 11.01
C ALA A 46 -4.31 -3.77 10.23
N ALA A 47 -5.45 -3.20 10.59
CA ALA A 47 -6.70 -3.48 9.90
C ALA A 47 -6.66 -2.97 8.46
N THR A 48 -7.28 -3.72 7.54
CA THR A 48 -7.34 -3.35 6.13
C THR A 48 -7.92 -1.94 5.94
N ALA A 49 -8.99 -1.62 6.66
CA ALA A 49 -9.62 -0.31 6.56
C ALA A 49 -8.67 0.82 6.93
N VAL A 50 -7.82 0.59 7.93
CA VAL A 50 -6.83 1.58 8.37
C VAL A 50 -5.76 1.78 7.29
N VAL A 51 -5.28 0.70 6.70
CA VAL A 51 -4.30 0.75 5.61
C VAL A 51 -4.87 1.49 4.40
N LEU A 52 -6.09 1.16 4.00
CA LEU A 52 -6.76 1.81 2.87
C LEU A 52 -6.95 3.31 3.12
N ALA A 53 -7.37 3.68 4.33
CA ALA A 53 -7.57 5.09 4.68
C ALA A 53 -6.24 5.87 4.63
N ARG A 54 -5.17 5.27 5.13
CA ARG A 54 -3.85 5.90 5.11
C ARG A 54 -3.35 6.12 3.69
N LEU A 55 -3.51 5.11 2.83
CA LEU A 55 -3.09 5.23 1.43
C LEU A 55 -3.92 6.29 0.70
N ASP A 56 -5.22 6.38 0.99
CA ASP A 56 -6.07 7.40 0.41
C ASP A 56 -5.62 8.81 0.80
N GLU A 57 -5.20 9.00 2.06
CA GLU A 57 -4.65 10.27 2.53
C GLU A 57 -3.40 10.68 1.78
N GLU A 58 -2.60 9.71 1.35
CA GLU A 58 -1.37 9.94 0.57
C GLU A 58 -1.64 10.09 -0.93
N GLY A 59 -2.89 10.04 -1.34
CA GLY A 59 -3.26 10.17 -2.75
C GLY A 59 -3.26 8.85 -3.53
N PHE A 60 -3.19 7.72 -2.84
CA PHE A 60 -3.20 6.39 -3.46
C PHE A 60 -4.50 5.66 -3.15
N ALA A 61 -5.55 5.99 -3.88
CA ALA A 61 -6.81 5.28 -3.72
C ALA A 61 -6.61 3.79 -4.05
N ALA A 62 -6.88 2.93 -3.08
CA ALA A 62 -6.65 1.50 -3.20
C ALA A 62 -7.92 0.73 -2.94
N THR A 63 -8.05 -0.42 -3.62
CA THR A 63 -9.15 -1.36 -3.40
C THR A 63 -8.57 -2.74 -3.13
N ALA A 64 -9.30 -3.56 -2.36
CA ALA A 64 -8.90 -4.93 -2.12
C ALA A 64 -8.97 -5.71 -3.45
N ALA A 65 -7.87 -6.41 -3.74
CA ALA A 65 -7.80 -7.21 -4.96
C ALA A 65 -8.37 -8.60 -4.74
#